data_5ab58b4bb206b11482da3de9f3144670
#
_entry.id   5ab58b4bb206b11482da3de9f3144670
#
_cell.length_a   1.000
_cell.length_b   1.000
_cell.length_c   1.000
_cell.angle_alpha   90.00
_cell.angle_beta   90.00
_cell.angle_gamma   90.00
#
_symmetry.space_group_name_H-M   'P 1'
#
loop_
_entity.id
_entity.type
_entity.pdbx_description
1 polymer ?
#
loop_
_entity_poly.entity_id
_entity_poly.type
_entity_poly.pdbx_seq_one_letter_code
_entity_poly.pdbx_strand_id
1 'polypeptide(L)'
;EMDNKEKNTEFAHNKTLEIKKLNYKIKNILLDGLVQNIDVFQHYKNNAEEELAELDVSIKSTKSAISKLKKPSLPKACVKLENPTRPLQSDFVAKYTIIHKVLPFLKSIADSKKKKEFERAYQLYECNCNDVYKFNLEEENRYEKEFKKYSEELLEYQREKDRLIKNLQEDEKEYSSKKQEIEYKIETFKDNIINGKKEAIEEYCSLLLEYSAYPIEYDKNIILTCNQDLLV
;
A
#
# COMPACT_ATOMS: atom_id res chain seq x y z
N GLU A 1 41.52 69.70 -34.49
CA GLU A 1 40.73 69.39 -33.28
C GLU A 1 39.26 68.95 -33.58
N MET A 2 38.62 69.52 -34.66
CA MET A 2 37.26 69.07 -35.06
C MET A 2 37.24 67.62 -35.58
N ASP A 3 38.22 67.22 -36.37
CA ASP A 3 38.29 65.83 -36.96
C ASP A 3 38.43 64.68 -35.90
N ASN A 4 39.05 64.94 -34.75
CA ASN A 4 39.15 64.00 -33.67
C ASN A 4 37.85 63.85 -32.84
N LYS A 5 37.06 64.93 -32.76
CA LYS A 5 35.76 64.86 -32.08
C LYS A 5 34.73 64.08 -32.90
N GLU A 6 34.71 64.22 -34.20
CA GLU A 6 33.78 63.50 -35.09
C GLU A 6 34.14 61.99 -35.09
N LYS A 7 35.43 61.66 -35.20
CA LYS A 7 35.85 60.27 -35.13
C LYS A 7 35.53 59.59 -33.79
N ASN A 8 35.63 60.32 -32.67
CA ASN A 8 35.30 59.78 -31.36
C ASN A 8 33.76 59.62 -31.18
N THR A 9 32.97 60.53 -31.78
CA THR A 9 31.49 60.35 -31.73
C THR A 9 31.02 59.23 -32.63
N GLU A 10 31.59 59.04 -33.78
CA GLU A 10 31.31 57.90 -34.68
C GLU A 10 31.73 56.56 -34.06
N PHE A 11 32.89 56.50 -33.41
CA PHE A 11 33.34 55.33 -32.66
C PHE A 11 32.39 55.00 -31.51
N ALA A 12 31.99 55.97 -30.71
CA ALA A 12 31.02 55.81 -29.60
C ALA A 12 29.66 55.34 -30.13
N HIS A 13 29.20 55.87 -31.26
CA HIS A 13 27.93 55.47 -31.88
C HIS A 13 27.98 54.00 -32.37
N ASN A 14 29.10 53.60 -33.04
CA ASN A 14 29.29 52.25 -33.53
C ASN A 14 29.36 51.26 -32.40
N LYS A 15 30.06 51.60 -31.30
CA LYS A 15 30.09 50.77 -30.08
C LYS A 15 28.71 50.62 -29.44
N THR A 16 27.92 51.66 -29.39
CA THR A 16 26.56 51.62 -28.88
C THR A 16 25.66 50.71 -29.73
N LEU A 17 25.83 50.73 -31.05
CA LEU A 17 25.12 49.83 -31.99
C LEU A 17 25.51 48.36 -31.82
N GLU A 18 26.82 48.09 -31.63
CA GLU A 18 27.28 46.73 -31.33
C GLU A 18 26.72 46.18 -30.02
N ILE A 19 26.71 47.01 -28.97
CA ILE A 19 26.12 46.65 -27.68
C ILE A 19 24.62 46.34 -27.83
N LYS A 20 23.86 47.21 -28.56
CA LYS A 20 22.44 46.92 -28.84
C LYS A 20 22.22 45.60 -29.60
N LYS A 21 23.07 45.29 -30.60
CA LYS A 21 23.00 44.03 -31.33
C LYS A 21 23.32 42.83 -30.46
N LEU A 22 24.29 42.96 -29.58
CA LEU A 22 24.67 41.93 -28.63
C LEU A 22 23.53 41.69 -27.62
N ASN A 23 22.96 42.77 -27.08
CA ASN A 23 21.84 42.66 -26.16
C ASN A 23 20.61 41.99 -26.80
N TYR A 24 20.31 42.32 -28.06
CA TYR A 24 19.24 41.69 -28.83
C TYR A 24 19.49 40.21 -29.04
N LYS A 25 20.75 39.81 -29.35
CA LYS A 25 21.13 38.40 -29.47
C LYS A 25 20.99 37.67 -28.14
N ILE A 26 21.47 38.26 -27.04
CA ILE A 26 21.34 37.66 -25.69
C ILE A 26 19.88 37.50 -25.32
N LYS A 27 19.04 38.53 -25.57
CA LYS A 27 17.60 38.43 -25.32
C LYS A 27 16.94 37.32 -26.12
N ASN A 28 17.31 37.14 -27.39
CA ASN A 28 16.75 36.07 -28.20
C ASN A 28 17.25 34.68 -27.75
N ILE A 29 18.51 34.56 -27.38
CA ILE A 29 19.04 33.31 -26.80
C ILE A 29 18.31 32.97 -25.51
N LEU A 30 18.06 33.95 -24.65
CA LEU A 30 17.30 33.76 -23.41
C LEU A 30 15.84 33.36 -23.69
N LEU A 31 15.19 34.06 -24.67
CA LEU A 31 13.83 33.76 -25.09
C LEU A 31 13.73 32.38 -25.77
N ASP A 32 14.65 32.05 -26.66
CA ASP A 32 14.75 30.73 -27.29
C ASP A 32 15.03 29.64 -26.24
N GLY A 33 15.91 29.94 -25.29
CA GLY A 33 16.13 29.11 -24.13
C GLY A 33 14.88 28.90 -23.29
N LEU A 34 14.09 29.92 -23.02
CA LEU A 34 12.80 29.82 -22.32
C LEU A 34 11.75 29.03 -23.10
N VAL A 35 11.72 29.13 -24.43
CA VAL A 35 10.76 28.43 -25.30
C VAL A 35 11.19 26.98 -25.56
N GLN A 36 12.50 26.70 -25.74
CA GLN A 36 13.04 25.36 -25.96
C GLN A 36 13.37 24.61 -24.66
N ASN A 37 13.02 25.16 -23.54
CA ASN A 37 13.62 24.90 -22.24
C ASN A 37 13.02 23.74 -21.49
N ILE A 38 12.73 22.68 -22.18
CA ILE A 38 12.40 21.40 -21.56
C ILE A 38 13.57 20.92 -20.68
N ASP A 39 14.83 21.16 -21.06
CA ASP A 39 16.00 20.55 -20.42
C ASP A 39 16.31 21.10 -19.01
N VAL A 40 16.34 22.42 -18.79
CA VAL A 40 16.63 22.97 -17.44
C VAL A 40 15.50 22.72 -16.47
N PHE A 41 14.24 22.91 -16.88
CA PHE A 41 13.09 22.61 -16.03
C PHE A 41 12.85 21.11 -15.89
N GLN A 42 13.21 20.31 -16.89
CA GLN A 42 13.17 18.85 -16.77
C GLN A 42 14.23 18.35 -15.80
N HIS A 43 15.42 18.96 -15.80
CA HIS A 43 16.45 18.63 -14.81
C HIS A 43 16.00 18.98 -13.39
N TYR A 44 15.38 20.15 -13.19
CA TYR A 44 14.79 20.52 -11.90
C TYR A 44 13.72 19.54 -11.46
N LYS A 45 12.90 19.02 -12.39
CA LYS A 45 11.93 17.97 -12.12
C LYS A 45 12.59 16.65 -11.79
N ASN A 46 13.63 16.27 -12.51
CA ASN A 46 14.35 15.00 -12.27
C ASN A 46 15.00 14.98 -10.88
N ASN A 47 15.63 16.09 -10.45
CA ASN A 47 16.18 16.21 -9.10
C ASN A 47 15.07 16.12 -8.04
N ALA A 48 13.93 16.76 -8.32
CA ALA A 48 12.77 16.70 -7.45
C ALA A 48 12.14 15.29 -7.41
N GLU A 49 12.14 14.55 -8.53
CA GLU A 49 11.71 13.16 -8.60
C GLU A 49 12.65 12.23 -7.81
N GLU A 50 13.95 12.52 -7.77
CA GLU A 50 14.91 11.80 -6.91
C GLU A 50 14.57 11.99 -5.42
N GLU A 51 14.22 13.22 -4.99
CA GLU A 51 13.77 13.49 -3.61
C GLU A 51 12.47 12.74 -3.26
N LEU A 52 11.60 12.51 -4.23
CA LEU A 52 10.34 11.78 -4.06
C LEU A 52 10.51 10.26 -4.19
N ALA A 53 11.63 9.77 -4.73
CA ALA A 53 11.84 8.36 -5.04
C ALA A 53 11.80 7.47 -3.79
N GLU A 54 12.34 7.93 -2.67
CA GLU A 54 12.31 7.18 -1.41
C GLU A 54 10.88 6.98 -0.91
N LEU A 55 10.05 8.04 -0.97
CA LEU A 55 8.64 7.96 -0.58
C LEU A 55 7.85 7.07 -1.53
N ASP A 56 8.10 7.13 -2.84
CA ASP A 56 7.45 6.27 -3.84
C ASP A 56 7.78 4.78 -3.60
N VAL A 57 9.04 4.47 -3.24
CA VAL A 57 9.46 3.12 -2.84
C VAL A 57 8.75 2.68 -1.57
N SER A 58 8.65 3.54 -0.54
CA SER A 58 7.93 3.25 0.70
C SER A 58 6.45 2.97 0.44
N ILE A 59 5.78 3.81 -0.33
CA ILE A 59 4.38 3.65 -0.73
C ILE A 59 4.15 2.31 -1.45
N LYS A 60 5.00 1.97 -2.44
CA LYS A 60 4.91 0.70 -3.18
C LYS A 60 5.14 -0.50 -2.27
N SER A 61 6.13 -0.41 -1.38
CA SER A 61 6.44 -1.45 -0.39
C SER A 61 5.25 -1.69 0.54
N THR A 62 4.67 -0.63 1.10
CA THR A 62 3.53 -0.71 2.01
C THR A 62 2.28 -1.25 1.31
N LYS A 63 1.98 -0.84 0.07
CA LYS A 63 0.91 -1.42 -0.76
C LYS A 63 1.12 -2.93 -0.98
N SER A 64 2.36 -3.35 -1.27
CA SER A 64 2.70 -4.76 -1.41
C SER A 64 2.53 -5.53 -0.08
N ALA A 65 2.93 -4.95 1.04
CA ALA A 65 2.74 -5.56 2.36
C ALA A 65 1.25 -5.76 2.69
N ILE A 66 0.41 -4.75 2.44
CA ILE A 66 -1.05 -4.85 2.64
C ILE A 66 -1.65 -5.97 1.76
N SER A 67 -1.22 -6.08 0.50
CA SER A 67 -1.72 -7.11 -0.42
C SER A 67 -1.33 -8.54 -0.02
N LYS A 68 -0.22 -8.68 0.71
CA LYS A 68 0.28 -9.98 1.20
C LYS A 68 -0.30 -10.39 2.55
N LEU A 69 -0.96 -9.49 3.27
CA LEU A 69 -1.61 -9.81 4.52
C LEU A 69 -2.72 -10.83 4.30
N LYS A 70 -2.61 -11.97 4.98
CA LYS A 70 -3.61 -13.04 4.91
C LYS A 70 -4.55 -12.95 6.10
N LYS A 71 -5.83 -12.79 5.81
CA LYS A 71 -6.87 -12.89 6.83
C LYS A 71 -6.91 -14.34 7.37
N PRO A 72 -6.93 -14.55 8.69
CA PRO A 72 -7.07 -15.89 9.26
C PRO A 72 -8.38 -16.55 8.81
N SER A 73 -8.36 -17.87 8.66
CA SER A 73 -9.51 -18.65 8.26
C SER A 73 -10.35 -19.03 9.47
N LEU A 74 -11.65 -18.99 9.32
CA LEU A 74 -12.59 -19.43 10.36
C LEU A 74 -12.35 -20.90 10.71
N PRO A 75 -12.37 -21.30 11.99
CA PRO A 75 -12.28 -22.69 12.39
C PRO A 75 -13.43 -23.52 11.80
N LYS A 76 -13.18 -24.81 11.63
CA LYS A 76 -14.21 -25.74 11.17
C LYS A 76 -15.34 -25.80 12.21
N ALA A 77 -16.59 -25.81 11.75
CA ALA A 77 -17.75 -25.92 12.63
C ALA A 77 -17.67 -27.16 13.52
N CYS A 78 -18.13 -27.01 14.75
CA CYS A 78 -18.26 -28.12 15.68
C CYS A 78 -19.27 -29.14 15.12
N VAL A 79 -18.88 -30.41 15.05
CA VAL A 79 -19.74 -31.54 14.62
C VAL A 79 -20.30 -32.18 15.85
N LYS A 80 -21.61 -32.13 16.02
CA LYS A 80 -22.30 -32.83 17.14
C LYS A 80 -22.94 -34.12 16.65
N LEU A 81 -22.71 -35.18 17.37
CA LEU A 81 -23.40 -36.43 17.18
C LEU A 81 -24.73 -36.46 17.92
N GLU A 82 -25.72 -37.06 17.31
CA GLU A 82 -27.03 -37.25 17.93
C GLU A 82 -26.99 -38.49 18.85
N ASN A 83 -27.81 -38.45 19.91
CA ASN A 83 -27.92 -39.62 20.78
C ASN A 83 -28.55 -40.80 20.04
N PRO A 84 -28.10 -42.03 20.30
CA PRO A 84 -28.69 -43.22 19.73
C PRO A 84 -30.15 -43.36 20.14
N THR A 85 -30.91 -44.11 19.36
CA THR A 85 -32.33 -44.36 19.65
C THR A 85 -32.45 -45.30 20.89
N ARG A 86 -33.27 -44.84 21.83
CA ARG A 86 -33.50 -45.63 23.05
C ARG A 86 -34.27 -46.93 22.74
N PRO A 87 -33.77 -48.12 23.21
CA PRO A 87 -34.49 -49.34 23.03
C PRO A 87 -35.81 -49.32 23.81
N LEU A 88 -36.89 -49.76 23.17
CA LEU A 88 -38.21 -49.86 23.80
C LEU A 88 -38.43 -51.25 24.34
N GLN A 89 -38.99 -51.34 25.52
CA GLN A 89 -39.31 -52.65 26.16
C GLN A 89 -40.31 -53.47 25.32
N SER A 90 -41.19 -52.81 24.56
CA SER A 90 -42.12 -53.43 23.61
C SER A 90 -41.45 -54.28 22.54
N ASP A 91 -40.19 -53.93 22.16
CA ASP A 91 -39.46 -54.64 21.12
C ASP A 91 -38.90 -55.99 21.58
N PHE A 92 -38.88 -56.19 22.88
CA PHE A 92 -38.32 -57.37 23.55
C PHE A 92 -39.41 -58.27 24.19
N VAL A 93 -40.57 -58.24 23.61
CA VAL A 93 -41.68 -59.11 24.08
C VAL A 93 -41.50 -60.54 23.56
N ALA A 94 -41.66 -61.53 24.45
CA ALA A 94 -41.58 -62.93 24.06
C ALA A 94 -42.78 -63.34 23.19
N LYS A 95 -42.53 -63.92 22.05
CA LYS A 95 -43.60 -64.51 21.21
C LYS A 95 -43.89 -65.95 21.72
N TYR A 96 -45.12 -66.16 22.20
CA TYR A 96 -45.58 -67.41 22.72
C TYR A 96 -46.16 -68.31 21.63
N THR A 97 -45.72 -69.55 21.60
CA THR A 97 -46.30 -70.62 20.76
C THR A 97 -47.23 -71.48 21.57
N ILE A 98 -47.92 -72.44 20.92
CA ILE A 98 -48.86 -73.35 21.57
C ILE A 98 -48.18 -74.17 22.68
N ILE A 99 -46.86 -74.51 22.52
CA ILE A 99 -46.06 -75.22 23.50
C ILE A 99 -45.96 -74.47 24.84
N HIS A 100 -45.89 -73.14 24.83
CA HIS A 100 -45.86 -72.31 26.05
C HIS A 100 -47.17 -72.34 26.83
N LYS A 101 -48.32 -72.67 26.18
CA LYS A 101 -49.62 -72.83 26.84
C LYS A 101 -49.66 -74.16 27.59
N VAL A 102 -48.99 -75.21 27.09
CA VAL A 102 -48.98 -76.53 27.67
C VAL A 102 -47.94 -76.64 28.80
N LEU A 103 -46.80 -75.92 28.67
CA LEU A 103 -45.68 -75.96 29.61
C LEU A 103 -45.37 -74.55 30.14
N PRO A 104 -46.06 -74.09 31.22
CA PRO A 104 -45.97 -72.70 31.76
C PRO A 104 -44.54 -72.30 32.16
N PHE A 105 -43.66 -73.21 32.56
CA PHE A 105 -42.27 -72.90 32.90
C PHE A 105 -41.46 -72.39 31.70
N LEU A 106 -41.75 -72.85 30.49
CA LEU A 106 -41.10 -72.36 29.26
C LEU A 106 -41.45 -70.89 28.99
N LYS A 107 -42.64 -70.45 29.39
CA LYS A 107 -43.00 -69.04 29.33
C LYS A 107 -42.09 -68.19 30.20
N SER A 108 -41.89 -68.59 31.46
CA SER A 108 -40.99 -67.91 32.40
C SER A 108 -39.55 -67.77 31.87
N ILE A 109 -39.07 -68.89 31.25
CA ILE A 109 -37.71 -68.86 30.62
C ILE A 109 -37.63 -67.93 29.45
N ALA A 110 -38.64 -67.93 28.58
CA ALA A 110 -38.68 -67.01 27.42
C ALA A 110 -38.75 -65.53 27.86
N ASP A 111 -39.58 -65.19 28.86
CA ASP A 111 -39.68 -63.86 29.43
C ASP A 111 -38.37 -63.44 30.10
N SER A 112 -37.72 -64.31 30.88
CA SER A 112 -36.42 -64.05 31.49
C SER A 112 -35.34 -63.79 30.45
N LYS A 113 -35.34 -64.57 29.35
CA LYS A 113 -34.38 -64.35 28.24
C LYS A 113 -34.60 -63.00 27.58
N LYS A 114 -35.85 -62.62 27.28
CA LYS A 114 -36.16 -61.33 26.66
C LYS A 114 -35.85 -60.15 27.57
N LYS A 115 -36.09 -60.29 28.87
CA LYS A 115 -35.70 -59.30 29.86
C LYS A 115 -34.17 -59.07 29.88
N LYS A 116 -33.38 -60.17 29.86
CA LYS A 116 -31.91 -60.04 29.77
C LYS A 116 -31.45 -59.43 28.45
N GLU A 117 -32.14 -59.72 27.34
CA GLU A 117 -31.82 -59.12 26.04
C GLU A 117 -32.09 -57.59 26.09
N PHE A 118 -33.23 -57.16 26.67
CA PHE A 118 -33.55 -55.75 26.89
C PHE A 118 -32.53 -55.07 27.81
N GLU A 119 -32.16 -55.70 28.95
CA GLU A 119 -31.17 -55.12 29.86
C GLU A 119 -29.80 -54.92 29.17
N ARG A 120 -29.35 -55.89 28.36
CA ARG A 120 -28.13 -55.73 27.56
C ARG A 120 -28.24 -54.61 26.53
N ALA A 121 -29.36 -54.53 25.81
CA ALA A 121 -29.59 -53.47 24.82
C ALA A 121 -29.63 -52.10 25.50
N TYR A 122 -30.23 -52.00 26.68
CA TYR A 122 -30.31 -50.78 27.45
C TYR A 122 -28.93 -50.36 27.99
N GLN A 123 -28.09 -51.28 28.49
CA GLN A 123 -26.72 -51.01 28.91
C GLN A 123 -25.87 -50.52 27.75
N LEU A 124 -26.02 -51.12 26.55
CA LEU A 124 -25.32 -50.68 25.34
C LEU A 124 -25.76 -49.27 24.93
N TYR A 125 -27.06 -48.99 25.01
CA TYR A 125 -27.59 -47.66 24.75
C TYR A 125 -26.99 -46.61 25.71
N GLU A 126 -26.93 -46.91 27.02
CA GLU A 126 -26.34 -45.98 28.00
C GLU A 126 -24.83 -45.77 27.74
N CYS A 127 -24.11 -46.84 27.37
CA CYS A 127 -22.71 -46.71 26.98
C CYS A 127 -22.54 -45.80 25.76
N ASN A 128 -23.33 -46.05 24.71
CA ASN A 128 -23.25 -45.24 23.48
C ASN A 128 -23.64 -43.76 23.73
N CYS A 129 -24.63 -43.49 24.61
CA CYS A 129 -24.98 -42.13 25.02
C CYS A 129 -23.81 -41.41 25.71
N ASN A 130 -23.11 -42.13 26.60
CA ASN A 130 -21.92 -41.59 27.28
C ASN A 130 -20.77 -41.31 26.30
N ASP A 131 -20.57 -42.17 25.30
CA ASP A 131 -19.55 -41.98 24.29
C ASP A 131 -19.89 -40.76 23.37
N VAL A 132 -21.15 -40.62 22.97
CA VAL A 132 -21.65 -39.46 22.23
C VAL A 132 -21.45 -38.19 23.07
N TYR A 133 -21.78 -38.22 24.36
CA TYR A 133 -21.59 -37.06 25.24
C TYR A 133 -20.12 -36.66 25.35
N LYS A 134 -19.21 -37.64 25.57
CA LYS A 134 -17.76 -37.36 25.61
C LYS A 134 -17.25 -36.78 24.31
N PHE A 135 -17.63 -37.38 23.18
CA PHE A 135 -17.25 -36.88 21.86
C PHE A 135 -17.71 -35.43 21.64
N ASN A 136 -18.98 -35.13 21.95
CA ASN A 136 -19.53 -33.78 21.78
C ASN A 136 -18.83 -32.77 22.69
N LEU A 137 -18.47 -33.17 23.91
CA LEU A 137 -17.71 -32.31 24.83
C LEU A 137 -16.28 -32.04 24.33
N GLU A 138 -15.62 -33.06 23.81
CA GLU A 138 -14.28 -32.91 23.22
C GLU A 138 -14.29 -32.01 22.00
N GLU A 139 -15.30 -32.14 21.12
CA GLU A 139 -15.49 -31.28 19.95
C GLU A 139 -15.79 -29.81 20.32
N GLU A 140 -16.62 -29.59 21.34
CA GLU A 140 -16.86 -28.26 21.87
C GLU A 140 -15.57 -27.61 22.38
N ASN A 141 -14.83 -28.32 23.20
CA ASN A 141 -13.54 -27.84 23.76
C ASN A 141 -12.50 -27.57 22.66
N ARG A 142 -12.47 -28.41 21.61
CA ARG A 142 -11.61 -28.21 20.45
C ARG A 142 -12.00 -26.91 19.73
N TYR A 143 -13.29 -26.77 19.44
CA TYR A 143 -13.81 -25.59 18.73
C TYR A 143 -13.58 -24.31 19.51
N GLU A 144 -13.80 -24.29 20.82
CA GLU A 144 -13.52 -23.13 21.66
C GLU A 144 -12.04 -22.70 21.61
N LYS A 145 -11.14 -23.66 21.68
CA LYS A 145 -9.68 -23.38 21.59
C LYS A 145 -9.31 -22.80 20.21
N GLU A 146 -9.81 -23.43 19.15
CA GLU A 146 -9.55 -22.97 17.78
C GLU A 146 -10.17 -21.60 17.54
N PHE A 147 -11.38 -21.35 18.05
CA PHE A 147 -12.06 -20.06 17.92
C PHE A 147 -11.35 -18.94 18.70
N LYS A 148 -10.86 -19.24 19.89
CA LYS A 148 -10.05 -18.30 20.67
C LYS A 148 -8.80 -17.91 19.90
N LYS A 149 -8.06 -18.88 19.39
CA LYS A 149 -6.88 -18.66 18.56
C LYS A 149 -7.20 -17.82 17.31
N TYR A 150 -8.27 -18.17 16.60
CA TYR A 150 -8.75 -17.40 15.46
C TYR A 150 -9.06 -15.94 15.83
N SER A 151 -9.71 -15.71 16.96
CA SER A 151 -10.06 -14.35 17.40
C SER A 151 -8.81 -13.51 17.73
N GLU A 152 -7.79 -14.12 18.34
CA GLU A 152 -6.51 -13.48 18.62
C GLU A 152 -5.77 -13.14 17.31
N GLU A 153 -5.67 -14.09 16.38
CA GLU A 153 -5.05 -13.89 15.06
C GLU A 153 -5.81 -12.84 14.22
N LEU A 154 -7.14 -12.81 14.32
CA LEU A 154 -7.96 -11.81 13.62
C LEU A 154 -7.70 -10.39 14.15
N LEU A 155 -7.58 -10.26 15.47
CA LEU A 155 -7.28 -8.98 16.11
C LEU A 155 -5.89 -8.49 15.70
N GLU A 156 -4.90 -9.37 15.67
CA GLU A 156 -3.53 -9.04 15.23
C GLU A 156 -3.51 -8.64 13.75
N TYR A 157 -4.19 -9.38 12.89
CA TYR A 157 -4.37 -9.03 11.47
C TYR A 157 -4.99 -7.64 11.32
N GLN A 158 -6.03 -7.30 12.08
CA GLN A 158 -6.66 -5.98 12.02
C GLN A 158 -5.70 -4.87 12.45
N ARG A 159 -5.00 -5.05 13.57
CA ARG A 159 -4.01 -4.08 14.06
C ARG A 159 -2.91 -3.81 13.05
N GLU A 160 -2.35 -4.87 12.46
CA GLU A 160 -1.28 -4.73 11.47
C GLU A 160 -1.78 -4.06 10.19
N LYS A 161 -2.98 -4.43 9.73
CA LYS A 161 -3.62 -3.80 8.58
C LYS A 161 -3.86 -2.32 8.81
N ASP A 162 -4.39 -1.93 9.96
CA ASP A 162 -4.67 -0.53 10.30
C ASP A 162 -3.36 0.28 10.42
N ARG A 163 -2.31 -0.31 11.00
CA ARG A 163 -0.97 0.28 11.05
C ARG A 163 -0.43 0.57 9.65
N LEU A 164 -0.48 -0.41 8.74
CA LEU A 164 0.01 -0.26 7.38
C LEU A 164 -0.81 0.76 6.57
N ILE A 165 -2.13 0.79 6.75
CA ILE A 165 -2.99 1.78 6.10
C ILE A 165 -2.65 3.19 6.58
N LYS A 166 -2.43 3.37 7.89
CA LYS A 166 -2.05 4.67 8.45
C LYS A 166 -0.71 5.15 7.89
N ASN A 167 0.31 4.29 7.89
CA ASN A 167 1.61 4.62 7.31
C ASN A 167 1.48 4.99 5.83
N LEU A 168 0.71 4.22 5.06
CA LEU A 168 0.46 4.52 3.65
C LEU A 168 -0.17 5.90 3.45
N GLN A 169 -1.16 6.26 4.27
CA GLN A 169 -1.83 7.56 4.19
C GLN A 169 -0.88 8.72 4.56
N GLU A 170 0.00 8.51 5.53
CA GLU A 170 1.02 9.49 5.92
C GLU A 170 2.04 9.69 4.80
N ASP A 171 2.58 8.61 4.22
CA ASP A 171 3.53 8.67 3.10
C ASP A 171 2.90 9.30 1.84
N GLU A 172 1.66 8.94 1.49
CA GLU A 172 0.94 9.52 0.34
C GLU A 172 0.66 11.01 0.54
N LYS A 173 0.35 11.44 1.76
CA LYS A 173 0.16 12.85 2.09
C LYS A 173 1.47 13.62 1.99
N GLU A 174 2.56 13.07 2.52
CA GLU A 174 3.89 13.68 2.45
C GLU A 174 4.35 13.81 0.99
N TYR A 175 4.20 12.73 0.20
CA TYR A 175 4.50 12.73 -1.23
C TYR A 175 3.73 13.82 -1.97
N SER A 176 2.41 13.93 -1.74
CA SER A 176 1.58 14.94 -2.37
C SER A 176 1.97 16.36 -1.98
N SER A 177 2.29 16.58 -0.70
CA SER A 177 2.73 17.89 -0.20
C SER A 177 4.07 18.30 -0.80
N LYS A 178 5.06 17.41 -0.82
CA LYS A 178 6.36 17.66 -1.43
C LYS A 178 6.24 17.94 -2.93
N LYS A 179 5.43 17.15 -3.62
CA LYS A 179 5.19 17.34 -5.06
C LYS A 179 4.60 18.72 -5.35
N GLN A 180 3.60 19.16 -4.60
CA GLN A 180 3.02 20.49 -4.74
C GLN A 180 4.02 21.60 -4.44
N GLU A 181 4.87 21.43 -3.42
CA GLU A 181 5.92 22.39 -3.09
C GLU A 181 6.93 22.53 -4.24
N ILE A 182 7.34 21.42 -4.83
CA ILE A 182 8.26 21.41 -5.98
C ILE A 182 7.63 22.09 -7.20
N GLU A 183 6.38 21.74 -7.53
CA GLU A 183 5.64 22.39 -8.63
C GLU A 183 5.54 23.90 -8.40
N TYR A 184 5.19 24.32 -7.19
CA TYR A 184 5.11 25.74 -6.83
C TYR A 184 6.46 26.45 -6.94
N LYS A 185 7.57 25.82 -6.49
CA LYS A 185 8.94 26.37 -6.66
C LYS A 185 9.28 26.56 -8.13
N ILE A 186 8.99 25.57 -8.97
CA ILE A 186 9.26 25.65 -10.41
C ILE A 186 8.43 26.78 -11.08
N GLU A 187 7.14 26.87 -10.76
CA GLU A 187 6.28 27.94 -11.31
C GLU A 187 6.74 29.32 -10.84
N THR A 188 7.03 29.48 -9.54
CA THR A 188 7.55 30.71 -8.98
C THR A 188 8.88 31.12 -9.63
N PHE A 189 9.76 30.16 -9.88
CA PHE A 189 11.02 30.41 -10.57
C PHE A 189 10.80 30.89 -12.01
N LYS A 190 9.89 30.23 -12.75
CA LYS A 190 9.51 30.67 -14.11
C LYS A 190 8.94 32.08 -14.12
N ASP A 191 8.02 32.38 -13.22
CA ASP A 191 7.41 33.70 -13.10
C ASP A 191 8.44 34.78 -12.75
N ASN A 192 9.40 34.47 -11.88
CA ASN A 192 10.48 35.39 -11.52
C ASN A 192 11.41 35.69 -12.71
N ILE A 193 11.68 34.67 -13.58
CA ILE A 193 12.44 34.90 -14.81
C ILE A 193 11.64 35.79 -15.78
N ILE A 194 10.35 35.50 -16.01
CA ILE A 194 9.47 36.23 -16.91
C ILE A 194 9.35 37.68 -16.44
N ASN A 195 9.25 37.90 -15.14
CA ASN A 195 9.17 39.23 -14.54
C ASN A 195 10.51 39.98 -14.46
N GLY A 196 11.60 39.40 -14.97
CA GLY A 196 12.90 40.05 -15.04
C GLY A 196 13.62 40.18 -13.70
N LYS A 197 13.31 39.31 -12.72
CA LYS A 197 14.03 39.36 -11.44
C LYS A 197 15.47 38.88 -11.62
N LYS A 198 16.40 39.77 -11.23
CA LYS A 198 17.83 39.62 -11.45
C LYS A 198 18.37 38.25 -10.94
N GLU A 199 18.05 37.91 -9.73
CA GLU A 199 18.53 36.65 -9.08
C GLU A 199 18.07 35.42 -9.84
N ALA A 200 16.80 35.42 -10.29
CA ALA A 200 16.24 34.30 -11.04
C ALA A 200 16.87 34.17 -12.43
N ILE A 201 17.18 35.29 -13.08
CA ILE A 201 17.85 35.30 -14.39
C ILE A 201 19.31 34.81 -14.24
N GLU A 202 20.02 35.26 -13.21
CA GLU A 202 21.39 34.82 -12.92
C GLU A 202 21.43 33.33 -12.65
N GLU A 203 20.54 32.81 -11.82
CA GLU A 203 20.39 31.37 -11.53
C GLU A 203 20.07 30.56 -12.79
N TYR A 204 19.12 31.03 -13.59
CA TYR A 204 18.75 30.38 -14.85
C TYR A 204 19.90 30.33 -15.85
N CYS A 205 20.63 31.43 -16.02
CA CYS A 205 21.79 31.49 -16.90
C CYS A 205 22.92 30.58 -16.38
N SER A 206 23.10 30.49 -15.07
CA SER A 206 24.10 29.59 -14.47
C SER A 206 23.76 28.12 -14.75
N LEU A 207 22.49 27.75 -14.59
CA LEU A 207 22.02 26.39 -14.90
C LEU A 207 22.17 26.08 -16.40
N LEU A 208 21.79 27.00 -17.29
CA LEU A 208 21.99 26.82 -18.74
C LEU A 208 23.45 26.57 -19.10
N LEU A 209 24.37 27.29 -18.46
CA LEU A 209 25.80 27.13 -18.69
C LEU A 209 26.35 25.85 -18.09
N GLU A 210 25.82 25.43 -16.95
CA GLU A 210 26.21 24.17 -16.32
C GLU A 210 25.82 22.96 -17.19
N TYR A 211 24.62 23.02 -17.81
CA TYR A 211 24.08 21.94 -18.66
C TYR A 211 24.49 22.07 -20.14
N SER A 212 25.05 23.21 -20.55
CA SER A 212 25.56 23.32 -21.90
C SER A 212 26.84 22.48 -22.06
N ALA A 213 26.93 21.75 -23.17
CA ALA A 213 28.13 20.96 -23.52
C ALA A 213 29.28 21.91 -23.92
N TYR A 214 29.87 22.57 -22.94
CA TYR A 214 31.14 23.28 -23.17
C TYR A 214 32.29 22.27 -23.33
N PRO A 215 33.25 22.54 -24.22
CA PRO A 215 34.46 21.76 -24.29
C PRO A 215 35.14 21.74 -22.93
N ILE A 216 35.60 20.56 -22.51
CA ILE A 216 36.17 20.24 -21.18
C ILE A 216 37.43 21.12 -20.86
N GLU A 217 37.97 21.83 -21.86
CA GLU A 217 39.19 22.64 -21.80
C GLU A 217 38.99 24.01 -21.12
N TYR A 218 37.78 24.42 -20.83
CA TYR A 218 37.50 25.70 -20.19
C TYR A 218 37.07 25.50 -18.72
N ASP A 219 37.81 26.18 -17.81
CA ASP A 219 37.43 26.25 -16.40
C ASP A 219 36.03 26.84 -16.25
N LYS A 220 35.11 26.10 -15.63
CA LYS A 220 33.70 26.46 -15.49
C LYS A 220 33.44 27.55 -14.43
N ASN A 221 34.41 28.35 -14.07
CA ASN A 221 34.23 29.49 -13.16
C ASN A 221 33.63 30.69 -13.90
N ILE A 222 32.33 30.63 -14.17
CA ILE A 222 31.61 31.72 -14.82
C ILE A 222 30.90 32.54 -13.74
N ILE A 223 31.32 33.77 -13.53
CA ILE A 223 30.61 34.74 -12.69
C ILE A 223 29.66 35.54 -13.60
N LEU A 224 28.36 35.26 -13.50
CA LEU A 224 27.33 35.99 -14.19
C LEU A 224 26.93 37.19 -13.33
N THR A 225 27.10 38.41 -13.88
CA THR A 225 26.55 39.64 -13.29
C THR A 225 25.52 40.20 -14.23
N CYS A 226 24.26 40.21 -13.81
CA CYS A 226 23.18 40.86 -14.54
C CYS A 226 23.17 42.37 -14.19
N ASN A 227 23.57 43.21 -15.12
CA ASN A 227 23.37 44.65 -14.98
C ASN A 227 21.99 45.01 -15.55
N GLN A 228 21.14 45.66 -14.76
CA GLN A 228 19.80 46.06 -15.16
C GLN A 228 19.74 46.88 -16.48
N ASP A 229 20.83 47.56 -16.84
CA ASP A 229 20.93 48.35 -18.08
C ASP A 229 21.09 47.49 -19.35
N LEU A 230 21.29 46.19 -19.24
CA LEU A 230 21.47 45.27 -20.37
C LEU A 230 20.17 44.54 -20.79
N LEU A 231 19.09 44.69 -20.02
CA LEU A 231 17.79 44.05 -20.26
C LEU A 231 16.69 45.02 -20.73
N VAL A 232 17.02 46.28 -21.03
CA VAL A 232 16.09 47.27 -21.57
C VAL A 232 16.14 47.30 -23.10
#